data_b8a128feb69b805b4d38b0bd7cef35b0
#
_entry.id   b8a128feb69b805b4d38b0bd7cef35b0
#
_cell.length_a   1.000
_cell.length_b   1.000
_cell.length_c   1.000
_cell.angle_alpha   90.00
_cell.angle_beta   90.00
_cell.angle_gamma   90.00
#
_symmetry.space_group_name_H-M   'P 1'
#
loop_
_entity.id
_entity.type
_entity.pdbx_description
1 polymer ?
#
loop_
_entity_poly.entity_id
_entity_poly.type
_entity_poly.pdbx_seq_one_letter_code
_entity_poly.pdbx_strand_id
1 'polypeptide(L)'
;MNPERDPTGVREQRGYLFDDLFVKRYDESVLDAVPSTRLSRAVPPWVRVALEVQRRTDEYDVVVTWSERVSLSLMALQAMSRAGKPHVAMMYWFSRPSVRLPMLAFAKSLQAIVTWTSTQRRYAIERLGIAPEKIYLIKHFVDQLFWSPRERTIDTICSVGAEMRDYPTLLEALRGTDLRCHVAADHVRIDRMGFARRIRADRFARLAGGNVSIGRKTTLELRELYARSRFVVVPLQESDTDNGITVILEAMAMGKPVICSRTEGQVDVIQEGVTGLFVPVGDPDALRAAMLELWSDPARAAAMGRAGRAYIERHHSLEKFCRDARGAIDASLEGYPATDGLFTPAAPLGIEATSKG
;
A
#
# COMPACT_ATOMS: atom_id res chain seq x y z
N MET A 1 -9.08 16.62 -11.39
CA MET A 1 -9.80 15.99 -12.53
C MET A 1 -11.24 15.82 -12.10
N ASN A 2 -12.17 16.45 -12.82
CA ASN A 2 -13.60 16.20 -12.63
C ASN A 2 -13.86 14.70 -12.77
N PRO A 3 -14.62 14.05 -11.90
CA PRO A 3 -14.98 12.66 -12.08
C PRO A 3 -15.84 12.56 -13.35
N GLU A 4 -15.24 12.08 -14.44
CA GLU A 4 -16.00 11.67 -15.61
C GLU A 4 -16.98 10.59 -15.15
N ARG A 5 -18.26 10.84 -15.32
CA ARG A 5 -19.28 9.84 -15.00
C ARG A 5 -19.20 8.75 -16.06
N ASP A 6 -18.88 7.55 -15.62
CA ASP A 6 -19.10 6.35 -16.41
C ASP A 6 -20.56 6.38 -16.95
N PRO A 7 -20.77 6.17 -18.26
CA PRO A 7 -22.10 6.15 -18.86
C PRO A 7 -23.05 5.13 -18.23
N THR A 8 -22.54 4.16 -17.46
CA THR A 8 -23.35 3.20 -16.68
C THR A 8 -23.80 3.74 -15.33
N GLY A 9 -23.44 5.00 -14.96
CA GLY A 9 -23.72 5.61 -13.67
C GLY A 9 -22.86 5.05 -12.51
N VAL A 10 -21.88 4.20 -12.80
CA VAL A 10 -20.93 3.68 -11.83
C VAL A 10 -19.87 4.75 -11.55
N ARG A 11 -19.70 5.09 -10.28
CA ARG A 11 -18.68 6.05 -9.88
C ARG A 11 -17.29 5.47 -10.14
N GLU A 12 -16.44 6.20 -10.85
CA GLU A 12 -15.03 5.85 -11.00
C GLU A 12 -14.27 6.06 -9.69
N GLN A 13 -13.19 5.31 -9.51
CA GLN A 13 -12.28 5.49 -8.39
C GLN A 13 -11.64 6.88 -8.48
N ARG A 14 -11.74 7.66 -7.40
CA ARG A 14 -11.10 8.97 -7.32
C ARG A 14 -9.58 8.82 -7.20
N GLY A 15 -8.88 9.76 -7.84
CA GLY A 15 -7.47 9.97 -7.62
C GLY A 15 -7.19 10.85 -6.40
N TYR A 16 -5.95 11.31 -6.27
CA TYR A 16 -5.52 12.23 -5.22
C TYR A 16 -6.20 13.59 -5.35
N LEU A 17 -6.81 14.07 -4.28
CA LEU A 17 -7.47 15.37 -4.21
C LEU A 17 -6.50 16.39 -3.61
N PHE A 18 -5.76 17.08 -4.47
CA PHE A 18 -5.04 18.32 -4.12
C PHE A 18 -5.64 19.49 -4.89
N ASP A 19 -6.98 19.56 -4.90
CA ASP A 19 -7.74 20.50 -5.73
C ASP A 19 -7.49 21.96 -5.38
N ASP A 20 -7.03 22.24 -4.14
CA ASP A 20 -6.68 23.57 -3.63
C ASP A 20 -5.19 23.92 -3.82
N LEU A 21 -4.39 22.97 -4.35
CA LEU A 21 -3.00 23.19 -4.68
C LEU A 21 -2.81 23.31 -6.20
N PHE A 22 -2.05 24.30 -6.62
CA PHE A 22 -1.56 24.33 -7.98
C PHE A 22 -0.45 23.27 -8.12
N VAL A 23 -0.82 22.06 -8.57
CA VAL A 23 0.09 20.93 -8.73
C VAL A 23 0.56 20.82 -10.17
N LYS A 24 1.84 21.07 -10.41
CA LYS A 24 2.49 20.77 -11.68
C LYS A 24 3.12 19.39 -11.60
N ARG A 25 2.67 18.46 -12.43
CA ARG A 25 3.16 17.09 -12.43
C ARG A 25 4.36 16.93 -13.37
N TYR A 26 5.44 16.37 -12.85
CA TYR A 26 6.62 15.98 -13.61
C TYR A 26 6.77 14.45 -13.55
N ASP A 27 6.48 13.77 -14.64
CA ASP A 27 6.71 12.33 -14.83
C ASP A 27 7.61 12.09 -16.06
N GLU A 28 7.73 10.86 -16.50
CA GLU A 28 8.58 10.54 -17.65
C GLU A 28 8.15 11.24 -18.96
N SER A 29 6.89 11.69 -19.06
CA SER A 29 6.40 12.43 -20.22
C SER A 29 7.06 13.80 -20.39
N VAL A 30 7.56 14.39 -19.30
CA VAL A 30 8.37 15.62 -19.34
C VAL A 30 9.63 15.43 -20.19
N LEU A 31 10.14 14.19 -20.25
CA LEU A 31 11.35 13.87 -21.01
C LEU A 31 11.14 13.87 -22.52
N ASP A 32 9.90 13.77 -22.98
CA ASP A 32 9.56 13.84 -24.42
C ASP A 32 9.79 15.25 -24.98
N ALA A 33 9.67 16.27 -24.12
CA ALA A 33 9.91 17.67 -24.46
C ALA A 33 11.40 18.07 -24.39
N VAL A 34 12.28 17.21 -23.85
CA VAL A 34 13.72 17.49 -23.72
C VAL A 34 14.49 16.84 -24.88
N PRO A 35 15.29 17.61 -25.66
CA PRO A 35 16.07 17.04 -26.76
C PRO A 35 16.96 15.89 -26.24
N SER A 36 16.74 14.68 -26.76
CA SER A 36 17.50 13.51 -26.34
C SER A 36 18.84 13.44 -27.09
N THR A 37 19.92 13.77 -26.38
CA THR A 37 21.28 13.51 -26.89
C THR A 37 21.67 12.05 -26.63
N ARG A 38 22.71 11.53 -27.32
CA ARG A 38 23.24 10.18 -27.04
C ARG A 38 23.63 10.02 -25.58
N LEU A 39 24.17 11.05 -24.96
CA LEU A 39 24.58 11.06 -23.56
C LEU A 39 23.37 11.00 -22.60
N SER A 40 22.30 11.74 -22.92
CA SER A 40 21.08 11.72 -22.10
C SER A 40 20.35 10.37 -22.12
N ARG A 41 20.47 9.58 -23.20
CA ARG A 41 19.89 8.23 -23.29
C ARG A 41 20.60 7.20 -22.42
N ALA A 42 21.87 7.45 -22.05
CA ALA A 42 22.62 6.58 -21.14
C ALA A 42 22.23 6.78 -19.68
N VAL A 43 21.54 7.91 -19.36
CA VAL A 43 21.10 8.23 -18.00
C VAL A 43 19.70 7.64 -17.77
N PRO A 44 19.49 6.91 -16.64
CA PRO A 44 18.18 6.34 -16.32
C PRO A 44 17.05 7.38 -16.32
N PRO A 45 15.81 7.05 -16.75
CA PRO A 45 14.70 8.00 -16.83
C PRO A 45 14.45 8.77 -15.54
N TRP A 46 14.46 8.10 -14.38
CA TRP A 46 14.22 8.73 -13.08
C TRP A 46 15.29 9.77 -12.69
N VAL A 47 16.54 9.58 -13.12
CA VAL A 47 17.62 10.58 -12.91
C VAL A 47 17.39 11.78 -13.83
N ARG A 48 16.94 11.53 -15.08
CA ARG A 48 16.61 12.60 -16.01
C ARG A 48 15.45 13.45 -15.52
N VAL A 49 14.40 12.83 -14.97
CA VAL A 49 13.30 13.55 -14.31
C VAL A 49 13.82 14.40 -13.17
N ALA A 50 14.67 13.85 -12.30
CA ALA A 50 15.25 14.60 -11.18
C ALA A 50 16.10 15.79 -11.64
N LEU A 51 16.90 15.63 -12.70
CA LEU A 51 17.66 16.72 -13.31
C LEU A 51 16.75 17.82 -13.89
N GLU A 52 15.65 17.42 -14.55
CA GLU A 52 14.72 18.38 -15.12
C GLU A 52 13.97 19.15 -14.02
N VAL A 53 13.54 18.48 -12.96
CA VAL A 53 12.97 19.13 -11.78
C VAL A 53 13.96 20.13 -11.17
N GLN A 54 15.23 19.73 -10.99
CA GLN A 54 16.27 20.60 -10.44
C GLN A 54 16.53 21.84 -11.31
N ARG A 55 16.35 21.77 -12.62
CA ARG A 55 16.52 22.89 -13.54
C ARG A 55 15.36 23.90 -13.50
N ARG A 56 14.20 23.49 -13.02
CA ARG A 56 12.96 24.27 -13.02
C ARG A 56 12.57 24.81 -11.65
N THR A 57 13.56 25.05 -10.78
CA THR A 57 13.32 25.51 -9.41
C THR A 57 12.52 26.81 -9.31
N ASP A 58 12.46 27.62 -10.35
CA ASP A 58 11.67 28.85 -10.40
C ASP A 58 10.18 28.61 -10.67
N GLU A 59 9.80 27.37 -11.02
CA GLU A 59 8.43 27.01 -11.38
C GLU A 59 7.61 26.46 -10.20
N TYR A 60 8.24 26.24 -9.02
CA TYR A 60 7.57 25.67 -7.86
C TYR A 60 8.19 26.14 -6.54
N ASP A 61 7.40 26.10 -5.46
CA ASP A 61 7.85 26.45 -4.11
C ASP A 61 8.32 25.23 -3.32
N VAL A 62 7.72 24.07 -3.55
CA VAL A 62 8.07 22.79 -2.94
C VAL A 62 8.00 21.67 -3.97
N VAL A 63 8.87 20.69 -3.85
CA VAL A 63 8.81 19.48 -4.67
C VAL A 63 8.40 18.28 -3.81
N VAL A 64 7.37 17.58 -4.28
CA VAL A 64 6.91 16.31 -3.68
C VAL A 64 7.25 15.18 -4.63
N THR A 65 8.04 14.22 -4.17
CA THR A 65 8.39 13.05 -4.98
C THR A 65 7.69 11.81 -4.45
N TRP A 66 7.11 11.04 -5.38
CA TRP A 66 6.34 9.81 -5.08
C TRP A 66 7.09 8.51 -5.41
N SER A 67 8.19 8.60 -6.13
CA SER A 67 9.01 7.46 -6.52
C SER A 67 10.33 7.49 -5.78
N GLU A 68 10.66 6.43 -5.04
CA GLU A 68 11.94 6.33 -4.34
C GLU A 68 13.16 6.61 -5.24
N ARG A 69 13.12 6.12 -6.49
CA ARG A 69 14.22 6.35 -7.44
C ARG A 69 14.38 7.83 -7.79
N VAL A 70 13.27 8.53 -8.03
CA VAL A 70 13.28 9.98 -8.30
C VAL A 70 13.68 10.73 -7.02
N SER A 71 13.11 10.36 -5.86
CA SER A 71 13.44 10.96 -4.56
C SER A 71 14.94 10.91 -4.26
N LEU A 72 15.54 9.72 -4.38
CA LEU A 72 16.96 9.52 -4.12
C LEU A 72 17.85 10.28 -5.10
N SER A 73 17.46 10.34 -6.38
CA SER A 73 18.22 11.06 -7.40
C SER A 73 18.18 12.57 -7.16
N LEU A 74 16.98 13.12 -6.89
CA LEU A 74 16.82 14.55 -6.62
C LEU A 74 17.52 14.95 -5.33
N MET A 75 17.38 14.15 -4.28
CA MET A 75 18.06 14.34 -3.00
C MET A 75 19.60 14.44 -3.17
N ALA A 76 20.18 13.53 -3.95
CA ALA A 76 21.61 13.55 -4.24
C ALA A 76 22.01 14.82 -5.02
N LEU A 77 21.24 15.22 -6.04
CA LEU A 77 21.48 16.43 -6.81
C LEU A 77 21.41 17.68 -5.93
N GLN A 78 20.40 17.80 -5.07
CA GLN A 78 20.26 18.93 -4.16
C GLN A 78 21.41 19.00 -3.14
N ALA A 79 21.83 17.85 -2.60
CA ALA A 79 22.95 17.77 -1.67
C ALA A 79 24.28 18.21 -2.33
N MET A 80 24.49 17.82 -3.59
CA MET A 80 25.72 18.14 -4.35
C MET A 80 25.75 19.61 -4.80
N SER A 81 24.64 20.14 -5.28
CA SER A 81 24.53 21.52 -5.77
C SER A 81 24.41 22.54 -4.65
N ARG A 82 24.05 22.12 -3.44
CA ARG A 82 23.67 22.96 -2.29
C ARG A 82 22.56 23.98 -2.66
N ALA A 83 21.77 23.65 -3.65
CA ALA A 83 20.68 24.45 -4.18
C ALA A 83 19.45 23.57 -4.39
N GLY A 84 18.29 24.13 -4.20
CA GLY A 84 17.00 23.46 -4.41
C GLY A 84 15.91 24.07 -3.56
N LYS A 85 14.68 23.72 -3.89
CA LYS A 85 13.49 24.05 -3.09
C LYS A 85 13.29 22.98 -2.02
N PRO A 86 12.48 23.23 -0.99
CA PRO A 86 12.07 22.21 -0.03
C PRO A 86 11.60 20.93 -0.72
N HIS A 87 12.10 19.79 -0.25
CA HIS A 87 11.82 18.49 -0.86
C HIS A 87 11.15 17.57 0.16
N VAL A 88 9.91 17.20 -0.12
CA VAL A 88 9.11 16.21 0.61
C VAL A 88 9.17 14.90 -0.16
N ALA A 89 9.79 13.88 0.42
CA ALA A 89 9.95 12.58 -0.22
C ALA A 89 8.97 11.55 0.33
N MET A 90 8.10 11.01 -0.52
CA MET A 90 7.22 9.88 -0.20
C MET A 90 8.02 8.58 -0.37
N MET A 91 8.31 7.89 0.74
CA MET A 91 9.20 6.72 0.75
C MET A 91 8.63 5.60 1.61
N TYR A 92 8.82 4.35 1.18
CA TYR A 92 8.17 3.20 1.81
C TYR A 92 9.10 2.03 2.16
N TRP A 93 10.34 1.95 1.63
CA TRP A 93 11.21 0.79 1.88
C TRP A 93 12.65 1.19 2.20
N PHE A 94 12.89 1.71 3.39
CA PHE A 94 14.20 2.22 3.84
C PHE A 94 15.24 1.12 4.07
N SER A 95 14.82 -0.08 4.44
CA SER A 95 15.73 -1.22 4.72
C SER A 95 16.38 -1.77 3.46
N ARG A 96 15.81 -1.51 2.27
CA ARG A 96 16.35 -1.96 1.00
C ARG A 96 17.72 -1.35 0.74
N PRO A 97 18.77 -2.16 0.41
CA PRO A 97 20.13 -1.64 0.23
C PRO A 97 20.25 -0.49 -0.76
N SER A 98 19.49 -0.53 -1.88
CA SER A 98 19.46 0.53 -2.89
C SER A 98 18.86 1.87 -2.40
N VAL A 99 18.13 1.86 -1.30
CA VAL A 99 17.55 3.03 -0.63
C VAL A 99 18.40 3.44 0.55
N ARG A 100 18.79 2.47 1.38
CA ARG A 100 19.54 2.68 2.62
C ARG A 100 20.84 3.47 2.42
N LEU A 101 21.67 3.07 1.46
CA LEU A 101 22.97 3.71 1.25
C LEU A 101 22.85 5.18 0.81
N PRO A 102 22.03 5.54 -0.21
CA PRO A 102 21.80 6.95 -0.55
C PRO A 102 21.18 7.75 0.61
N MET A 103 20.26 7.16 1.38
CA MET A 103 19.67 7.84 2.54
C MET A 103 20.73 8.19 3.59
N LEU A 104 21.63 7.27 3.92
CA LEU A 104 22.75 7.56 4.85
C LEU A 104 23.63 8.70 4.36
N ALA A 105 23.83 8.82 3.04
CA ALA A 105 24.69 9.85 2.46
C ALA A 105 24.02 11.22 2.34
N PHE A 106 22.74 11.27 1.97
CA PHE A 106 22.12 12.48 1.46
C PHE A 106 20.81 12.89 2.15
N ALA A 107 20.27 12.13 3.11
CA ALA A 107 18.98 12.42 3.75
C ALA A 107 18.91 13.81 4.42
N LYS A 108 20.06 14.40 4.75
CA LYS A 108 20.13 15.76 5.32
C LYS A 108 19.60 16.84 4.37
N SER A 109 19.61 16.60 3.05
CA SER A 109 19.07 17.54 2.05
C SER A 109 17.54 17.52 1.99
N LEU A 110 16.88 16.47 2.52
CA LEU A 110 15.43 16.40 2.58
C LEU A 110 14.88 17.31 3.66
N GLN A 111 13.83 18.05 3.31
CA GLN A 111 13.08 18.85 4.28
C GLN A 111 12.16 17.97 5.10
N ALA A 112 11.42 17.08 4.43
CA ALA A 112 10.54 16.13 5.08
C ALA A 112 10.50 14.79 4.34
N ILE A 113 10.19 13.75 5.07
CA ILE A 113 9.98 12.40 4.57
C ILE A 113 8.60 11.95 5.03
N VAL A 114 7.82 11.41 4.10
CA VAL A 114 6.56 10.76 4.40
C VAL A 114 6.74 9.26 4.22
N THR A 115 6.31 8.49 5.20
CA THR A 115 6.28 7.04 5.13
C THR A 115 4.92 6.49 5.57
N TRP A 116 4.63 5.25 5.20
CA TRP A 116 3.31 4.66 5.37
C TRP A 116 3.20 3.74 6.59
N THR A 117 4.33 3.19 7.07
CA THR A 117 4.35 2.18 8.12
C THR A 117 5.17 2.58 9.32
N SER A 118 4.72 2.17 10.50
CA SER A 118 5.44 2.38 11.76
C SER A 118 6.80 1.66 11.76
N THR A 119 6.88 0.48 11.16
CA THR A 119 8.11 -0.32 11.04
C THR A 119 9.17 0.44 10.25
N GLN A 120 8.83 0.97 9.07
CA GLN A 120 9.78 1.72 8.25
C GLN A 120 10.13 3.07 8.88
N ARG A 121 9.18 3.75 9.53
CA ARG A 121 9.48 4.98 10.31
C ARG A 121 10.50 4.69 11.40
N ARG A 122 10.29 3.65 12.19
CA ARG A 122 11.23 3.23 13.24
C ARG A 122 12.60 2.89 12.66
N TYR A 123 12.65 2.14 11.57
CA TYR A 123 13.91 1.84 10.87
C TYR A 123 14.65 3.10 10.43
N ALA A 124 13.96 4.07 9.86
CA ALA A 124 14.56 5.34 9.42
C ALA A 124 15.15 6.14 10.58
N ILE A 125 14.48 6.18 11.72
CA ILE A 125 14.97 6.88 12.93
C ILE A 125 16.14 6.11 13.55
N GLU A 126 15.97 4.82 13.85
CA GLU A 126 16.93 4.04 14.63
C GLU A 126 18.14 3.58 13.83
N ARG A 127 17.98 3.27 12.54
CA ARG A 127 19.04 2.70 11.70
C ARG A 127 19.67 3.68 10.73
N LEU A 128 18.93 4.71 10.30
CA LEU A 128 19.45 5.74 9.40
C LEU A 128 19.75 7.06 10.11
N GLY A 129 19.38 7.21 11.38
CA GLY A 129 19.60 8.42 12.16
C GLY A 129 18.83 9.64 11.65
N ILE A 130 17.68 9.40 11.02
CA ILE A 130 16.81 10.48 10.55
C ILE A 130 16.12 11.08 11.78
N ALA A 131 16.17 12.40 11.88
CA ALA A 131 15.52 13.13 12.96
C ALA A 131 14.00 12.88 12.95
N PRO A 132 13.40 12.50 14.08
CA PRO A 132 11.99 12.14 14.17
C PRO A 132 11.05 13.21 13.63
N GLU A 133 11.39 14.49 13.80
CA GLU A 133 10.64 15.66 13.34
C GLU A 133 10.64 15.83 11.82
N LYS A 134 11.52 15.15 11.10
CA LYS A 134 11.57 15.14 9.64
C LYS A 134 10.77 14.02 9.01
N ILE A 135 10.29 13.04 9.79
CA ILE A 135 9.64 11.86 9.25
C ILE A 135 8.18 11.72 9.70
N TYR A 136 7.28 11.96 8.77
CA TYR A 136 5.83 11.91 8.96
C TYR A 136 5.30 10.51 8.65
N LEU A 137 4.56 9.93 9.60
CA LEU A 137 3.82 8.72 9.39
C LEU A 137 2.41 9.06 8.89
N ILE A 138 2.18 8.92 7.59
CA ILE A 138 0.87 9.16 6.98
C ILE A 138 0.30 7.82 6.53
N LYS A 139 -0.82 7.41 7.10
CA LYS A 139 -1.42 6.12 6.76
C LYS A 139 -1.83 6.06 5.30
N HIS A 140 -1.65 4.91 4.68
CA HIS A 140 -2.19 4.60 3.36
C HIS A 140 -3.71 4.84 3.31
N PHE A 141 -4.24 5.05 2.13
CA PHE A 141 -5.64 5.40 1.90
C PHE A 141 -6.31 4.47 0.90
N VAL A 142 -7.62 4.54 0.92
CA VAL A 142 -8.49 3.94 -0.10
C VAL A 142 -9.60 4.92 -0.45
N ASP A 143 -10.07 4.94 -1.69
CA ASP A 143 -11.32 5.65 -2.03
C ASP A 143 -12.52 4.88 -1.47
N GLN A 144 -12.86 5.15 -0.22
CA GLN A 144 -13.93 4.48 0.51
C GLN A 144 -15.34 4.75 -0.05
N LEU A 145 -15.47 5.69 -0.97
CA LEU A 145 -16.74 5.95 -1.65
C LEU A 145 -16.88 5.08 -2.91
N PHE A 146 -15.76 4.78 -3.57
CA PHE A 146 -15.74 3.81 -4.65
C PHE A 146 -15.80 2.39 -4.10
N TRP A 147 -14.90 2.01 -3.19
CA TRP A 147 -14.86 0.74 -2.49
C TRP A 147 -15.86 0.79 -1.32
N SER A 148 -17.13 0.59 -1.62
CA SER A 148 -18.22 0.62 -0.64
C SER A 148 -19.00 -0.69 -0.63
N PRO A 149 -19.53 -1.12 0.53
CA PRO A 149 -20.29 -2.34 0.66
C PRO A 149 -21.44 -2.42 -0.36
N ARG A 150 -21.64 -3.60 -0.92
CA ARG A 150 -22.70 -3.90 -1.88
C ARG A 150 -23.41 -5.19 -1.49
N GLU A 151 -24.70 -5.21 -1.56
CA GLU A 151 -25.48 -6.43 -1.35
C GLU A 151 -25.30 -7.37 -2.53
N ARG A 152 -24.78 -8.55 -2.26
CA ARG A 152 -24.60 -9.66 -3.21
C ARG A 152 -24.72 -10.98 -2.49
N THR A 153 -25.12 -12.00 -3.24
CA THR A 153 -25.03 -13.38 -2.75
C THR A 153 -23.58 -13.75 -2.50
N ILE A 154 -23.28 -14.19 -1.29
CA ILE A 154 -21.94 -14.62 -0.89
C ILE A 154 -21.77 -16.08 -1.32
N ASP A 155 -20.88 -16.33 -2.27
CA ASP A 155 -20.65 -17.64 -2.87
C ASP A 155 -19.17 -18.02 -3.02
N THR A 156 -18.25 -17.13 -2.60
CA THR A 156 -16.82 -17.31 -2.79
C THR A 156 -16.00 -16.62 -1.70
N ILE A 157 -14.70 -16.86 -1.73
CA ILE A 157 -13.65 -16.04 -1.12
C ILE A 157 -12.71 -15.57 -2.21
N CYS A 158 -11.87 -14.59 -1.96
CA CYS A 158 -10.90 -14.18 -2.96
C CYS A 158 -9.54 -13.84 -2.36
N SER A 159 -8.54 -13.85 -3.23
CA SER A 159 -7.20 -13.34 -2.97
C SER A 159 -6.76 -12.50 -4.17
N VAL A 160 -6.08 -11.37 -3.92
CA VAL A 160 -5.83 -10.35 -4.94
C VAL A 160 -4.37 -9.92 -4.94
N GLY A 161 -3.85 -9.62 -6.14
CA GLY A 161 -2.51 -9.08 -6.35
C GLY A 161 -1.48 -10.16 -6.65
N ALA A 162 -0.26 -9.76 -7.00
CA ALA A 162 0.80 -10.66 -7.41
C ALA A 162 2.12 -10.46 -6.64
N GLU A 163 2.35 -9.24 -6.11
CA GLU A 163 3.61 -8.91 -5.45
C GLU A 163 3.65 -9.49 -4.03
N MET A 164 4.73 -10.17 -3.70
CA MET A 164 4.97 -10.80 -2.39
C MET A 164 3.84 -11.73 -1.91
N ARG A 165 3.05 -12.30 -2.83
CA ARG A 165 2.00 -13.25 -2.48
C ARG A 165 2.53 -14.67 -2.37
N ASP A 166 2.15 -15.36 -1.28
CA ASP A 166 2.42 -16.78 -1.06
C ASP A 166 1.21 -17.62 -1.48
N TYR A 167 0.97 -17.66 -2.78
CA TYR A 167 -0.10 -18.49 -3.34
C TYR A 167 0.09 -19.99 -3.19
N PRO A 168 1.32 -20.55 -3.17
CA PRO A 168 1.51 -21.96 -2.85
C PRO A 168 0.88 -22.36 -1.51
N THR A 169 1.08 -21.57 -0.46
CA THR A 169 0.47 -21.78 0.86
C THR A 169 -1.05 -21.70 0.80
N LEU A 170 -1.62 -20.72 0.05
CA LEU A 170 -3.06 -20.62 -0.14
C LEU A 170 -3.65 -21.85 -0.85
N LEU A 171 -3.01 -22.33 -1.92
CA LEU A 171 -3.49 -23.52 -2.64
C LEU A 171 -3.46 -24.77 -1.79
N GLU A 172 -2.42 -24.95 -0.99
CA GLU A 172 -2.33 -26.07 -0.05
C GLU A 172 -3.43 -25.96 1.03
N ALA A 173 -3.69 -24.76 1.54
CA ALA A 173 -4.75 -24.52 2.50
C ALA A 173 -6.16 -24.81 1.93
N LEU A 174 -6.38 -24.59 0.64
CA LEU A 174 -7.67 -24.84 -0.04
C LEU A 174 -7.86 -26.31 -0.48
N ARG A 175 -6.77 -27.10 -0.52
CA ARG A 175 -6.83 -28.48 -0.98
C ARG A 175 -7.75 -29.31 -0.07
N GLY A 176 -8.73 -30.00 -0.68
CA GLY A 176 -9.68 -30.84 0.05
C GLY A 176 -10.77 -30.08 0.81
N THR A 177 -10.92 -28.78 0.55
CA THR A 177 -12.04 -27.99 1.06
C THR A 177 -13.06 -27.70 -0.06
N ASP A 178 -14.31 -27.41 0.32
CA ASP A 178 -15.37 -26.97 -0.58
C ASP A 178 -15.38 -25.46 -0.81
N LEU A 179 -14.40 -24.73 -0.25
CA LEU A 179 -14.29 -23.28 -0.39
C LEU A 179 -13.95 -22.89 -1.83
N ARG A 180 -14.83 -22.17 -2.48
CA ARG A 180 -14.54 -21.58 -3.80
C ARG A 180 -13.68 -20.35 -3.60
N CYS A 181 -12.53 -20.28 -4.28
CA CYS A 181 -11.63 -19.15 -4.22
C CYS A 181 -11.34 -18.59 -5.62
N HIS A 182 -11.44 -17.27 -5.77
CA HIS A 182 -10.94 -16.61 -6.97
C HIS A 182 -9.63 -15.84 -6.66
N VAL A 183 -8.56 -16.18 -7.36
CA VAL A 183 -7.28 -15.47 -7.31
C VAL A 183 -7.25 -14.43 -8.43
N ALA A 184 -7.39 -13.16 -8.08
CA ALA A 184 -7.35 -12.05 -9.04
C ALA A 184 -5.90 -11.62 -9.27
N ALA A 185 -5.22 -12.30 -10.18
CA ALA A 185 -3.85 -12.00 -10.59
C ALA A 185 -3.64 -12.38 -12.06
N ASP A 186 -2.76 -11.67 -12.76
CA ASP A 186 -2.37 -12.00 -14.14
C ASP A 186 -1.19 -12.96 -14.19
N HIS A 187 -0.38 -12.97 -13.15
CA HIS A 187 0.73 -13.89 -12.94
C HIS A 187 0.93 -14.17 -11.45
N VAL A 188 1.51 -15.29 -11.16
CA VAL A 188 1.88 -15.69 -9.81
C VAL A 188 3.39 -15.86 -9.75
N ARG A 189 4.02 -15.27 -8.75
CA ARG A 189 5.45 -15.49 -8.47
C ARG A 189 5.58 -16.66 -7.50
N ILE A 190 6.22 -17.72 -7.94
CA ILE A 190 6.59 -18.84 -7.07
C ILE A 190 8.07 -18.77 -6.86
N ASP A 191 8.48 -18.59 -5.61
CA ASP A 191 9.88 -18.76 -5.20
C ASP A 191 10.06 -20.18 -4.67
N ARG A 192 10.86 -20.98 -5.37
CA ARG A 192 11.34 -22.26 -4.89
C ARG A 192 12.85 -22.25 -4.95
N MET A 193 13.50 -22.39 -3.81
CA MET A 193 14.96 -22.52 -3.67
C MET A 193 15.72 -21.30 -4.25
N GLY A 194 15.24 -20.07 -4.04
CA GLY A 194 15.93 -18.86 -4.50
C GLY A 194 15.77 -18.53 -5.99
N PHE A 195 14.98 -19.29 -6.74
CA PHE A 195 14.67 -19.03 -8.15
C PHE A 195 13.23 -18.52 -8.29
N ALA A 196 13.06 -17.21 -8.26
CA ALA A 196 11.76 -16.60 -8.50
C ALA A 196 11.29 -16.86 -9.95
N ARG A 197 10.28 -17.68 -10.12
CA ARG A 197 9.67 -17.96 -11.41
C ARG A 197 8.28 -17.32 -11.49
N ARG A 198 8.07 -16.45 -12.47
CA ARG A 198 6.72 -15.99 -12.82
C ARG A 198 6.00 -17.12 -13.55
N ILE A 199 4.87 -17.55 -13.01
CA ILE A 199 3.98 -18.51 -13.67
C ILE A 199 2.73 -17.76 -14.10
N ARG A 200 2.36 -17.91 -15.37
CA ARG A 200 1.12 -17.33 -15.90
C ARG A 200 -0.09 -17.97 -15.20
N ALA A 201 -1.15 -17.20 -15.08
CA ALA A 201 -2.39 -17.60 -14.41
C ALA A 201 -2.96 -18.92 -14.95
N ASP A 202 -2.89 -19.13 -16.28
CA ASP A 202 -3.40 -20.35 -16.95
C ASP A 202 -2.63 -21.63 -16.55
N ARG A 203 -1.32 -21.54 -16.32
CA ARG A 203 -0.51 -22.65 -15.85
C ARG A 203 -0.68 -22.90 -14.35
N PHE A 204 -0.86 -21.84 -13.58
CA PHE A 204 -1.10 -21.94 -12.14
C PHE A 204 -2.47 -22.55 -11.84
N ALA A 205 -3.50 -22.20 -12.64
CA ALA A 205 -4.84 -22.78 -12.55
C ALA A 205 -4.85 -24.30 -12.69
N ARG A 206 -3.94 -24.88 -13.48
CA ARG A 206 -3.78 -26.32 -13.60
C ARG A 206 -3.19 -27.02 -12.38
N LEU A 207 -2.51 -26.26 -11.51
CA LEU A 207 -1.97 -26.75 -10.24
C LEU A 207 -2.96 -26.58 -9.09
N ALA A 208 -3.95 -25.72 -9.27
CA ALA A 208 -5.01 -25.48 -8.33
C ALA A 208 -6.08 -26.56 -8.43
N GLY A 209 -6.71 -26.90 -7.33
CA GLY A 209 -7.87 -27.78 -7.31
C GLY A 209 -9.08 -27.16 -8.05
N GLY A 210 -10.09 -27.96 -8.38
CA GLY A 210 -11.29 -27.51 -9.11
C GLY A 210 -12.11 -26.41 -8.41
N ASN A 211 -11.83 -26.14 -7.14
CA ASN A 211 -12.45 -25.08 -6.34
C ASN A 211 -11.72 -23.72 -6.44
N VAL A 212 -10.60 -23.62 -7.18
CA VAL A 212 -9.84 -22.38 -7.35
C VAL A 212 -9.88 -21.92 -8.79
N SER A 213 -10.29 -20.68 -9.00
CA SER A 213 -10.22 -20.00 -10.30
C SER A 213 -9.22 -18.85 -10.25
N ILE A 214 -8.54 -18.57 -11.36
CA ILE A 214 -7.50 -17.54 -11.45
C ILE A 214 -7.71 -16.73 -12.70
N GLY A 215 -7.59 -15.42 -12.59
CA GLY A 215 -7.68 -14.52 -13.74
C GLY A 215 -7.60 -13.06 -13.35
N ARG A 216 -7.09 -12.25 -14.28
CA ARG A 216 -7.07 -10.81 -14.12
C ARG A 216 -8.49 -10.25 -14.03
N LYS A 217 -8.67 -9.22 -13.22
CA LYS A 217 -9.91 -8.47 -13.08
C LYS A 217 -9.67 -6.99 -13.37
N THR A 218 -10.61 -6.35 -14.00
CA THR A 218 -10.71 -4.89 -14.02
C THR A 218 -11.10 -4.39 -12.62
N THR A 219 -10.93 -3.10 -12.37
CA THR A 219 -11.29 -2.50 -11.07
C THR A 219 -12.77 -2.72 -10.71
N LEU A 220 -13.67 -2.62 -11.71
CA LEU A 220 -15.11 -2.87 -11.51
C LEU A 220 -15.41 -4.34 -11.20
N GLU A 221 -14.80 -5.26 -11.96
CA GLU A 221 -14.95 -6.70 -11.70
C GLU A 221 -14.36 -7.11 -10.35
N LEU A 222 -13.27 -6.44 -9.92
CA LEU A 222 -12.65 -6.66 -8.62
C LEU A 222 -13.59 -6.22 -7.49
N ARG A 223 -14.27 -5.07 -7.65
CA ARG A 223 -15.27 -4.59 -6.72
C ARG A 223 -16.44 -5.56 -6.59
N GLU A 224 -16.92 -6.13 -7.69
CA GLU A 224 -17.96 -7.16 -7.67
C GLU A 224 -17.45 -8.48 -7.03
N LEU A 225 -16.20 -8.85 -7.26
CA LEU A 225 -15.58 -10.02 -6.62
C LEU A 225 -15.52 -9.84 -5.09
N TYR A 226 -15.06 -8.68 -4.60
CA TYR A 226 -15.10 -8.38 -3.18
C TYR A 226 -16.53 -8.44 -2.63
N ALA A 227 -17.51 -7.86 -3.33
CA ALA A 227 -18.90 -7.87 -2.89
C ALA A 227 -19.44 -9.29 -2.67
N ARG A 228 -19.09 -10.24 -3.55
CA ARG A 228 -19.51 -11.66 -3.48
C ARG A 228 -18.66 -12.50 -2.51
N SER A 229 -17.52 -11.98 -2.07
CA SER A 229 -16.62 -12.71 -1.16
C SER A 229 -17.06 -12.58 0.30
N ARG A 230 -16.95 -13.67 1.07
CA ARG A 230 -17.20 -13.63 2.52
C ARG A 230 -16.07 -12.92 3.25
N PHE A 231 -14.85 -13.18 2.85
CA PHE A 231 -13.62 -12.55 3.33
C PHE A 231 -12.56 -12.55 2.22
N VAL A 232 -11.50 -11.80 2.44
CA VAL A 232 -10.36 -11.70 1.52
C VAL A 232 -9.12 -12.32 2.17
N VAL A 233 -8.42 -13.17 1.44
CA VAL A 233 -7.17 -13.79 1.90
C VAL A 233 -5.99 -13.05 1.29
N VAL A 234 -5.05 -12.61 2.12
CA VAL A 234 -3.82 -11.94 1.72
C VAL A 234 -2.62 -12.77 2.21
N PRO A 235 -2.29 -13.85 1.49
CA PRO A 235 -1.16 -14.70 1.85
C PRO A 235 0.12 -13.98 1.43
N LEU A 236 1.00 -13.69 2.38
CA LEU A 236 2.23 -12.92 2.17
C LEU A 236 3.46 -13.78 2.42
N GLN A 237 4.52 -13.51 1.64
CA GLN A 237 5.88 -13.87 1.99
C GLN A 237 6.40 -12.89 3.04
N GLU A 238 7.42 -13.31 3.82
CA GLU A 238 8.01 -12.45 4.84
C GLU A 238 8.56 -11.15 4.26
N SER A 239 8.25 -10.04 4.92
CA SER A 239 8.69 -8.71 4.52
C SER A 239 8.54 -7.72 5.66
N ASP A 240 9.42 -6.74 5.72
CA ASP A 240 9.41 -5.62 6.66
C ASP A 240 8.64 -4.38 6.11
N THR A 241 7.98 -4.54 4.97
CA THR A 241 7.08 -3.52 4.38
C THR A 241 5.62 -4.00 4.40
N ASP A 242 4.70 -3.06 4.19
CA ASP A 242 3.24 -3.27 4.21
C ASP A 242 2.69 -3.90 2.92
N ASN A 243 3.38 -4.92 2.40
CA ASN A 243 2.93 -5.62 1.20
C ASN A 243 1.48 -6.08 1.34
N GLY A 244 0.67 -5.84 0.29
CA GLY A 244 -0.75 -6.17 0.31
C GLY A 244 -1.66 -5.09 0.86
N ILE A 245 -1.13 -3.97 1.34
CA ILE A 245 -1.89 -2.90 1.99
C ILE A 245 -3.09 -2.44 1.15
N THR A 246 -2.92 -2.22 -0.15
CA THR A 246 -4.02 -1.79 -1.04
C THR A 246 -5.19 -2.76 -1.00
N VAL A 247 -4.91 -4.06 -1.10
CA VAL A 247 -5.94 -5.12 -1.06
C VAL A 247 -6.63 -5.17 0.31
N ILE A 248 -5.87 -5.01 1.39
CA ILE A 248 -6.41 -4.99 2.75
C ILE A 248 -7.37 -3.81 2.91
N LEU A 249 -6.96 -2.61 2.49
CA LEU A 249 -7.79 -1.41 2.57
C LEU A 249 -9.05 -1.51 1.70
N GLU A 250 -8.93 -2.01 0.47
CA GLU A 250 -10.06 -2.24 -0.43
C GLU A 250 -11.07 -3.24 0.16
N ALA A 251 -10.57 -4.38 0.66
CA ALA A 251 -11.41 -5.40 1.29
C ALA A 251 -12.16 -4.85 2.51
N MET A 252 -11.45 -4.18 3.43
CA MET A 252 -12.05 -3.58 4.62
C MET A 252 -13.02 -2.46 4.24
N ALA A 253 -12.71 -1.64 3.22
CA ALA A 253 -13.61 -0.62 2.69
C ALA A 253 -14.90 -1.22 2.12
N MET A 254 -14.81 -2.39 1.49
CA MET A 254 -15.96 -3.18 1.02
C MET A 254 -16.70 -3.91 2.15
N GLY A 255 -16.32 -3.71 3.41
CA GLY A 255 -16.93 -4.37 4.56
C GLY A 255 -16.59 -5.86 4.65
N LYS A 256 -15.44 -6.28 4.13
CA LYS A 256 -14.98 -7.67 4.17
C LYS A 256 -13.85 -7.83 5.17
N PRO A 257 -13.92 -8.81 6.08
CA PRO A 257 -12.77 -9.12 6.94
C PRO A 257 -11.63 -9.70 6.12
N VAL A 258 -10.42 -9.55 6.64
CA VAL A 258 -9.20 -10.00 5.97
C VAL A 258 -8.53 -11.10 6.79
N ILE A 259 -8.11 -12.19 6.12
CA ILE A 259 -7.15 -13.16 6.68
C ILE A 259 -5.80 -12.85 6.04
N CYS A 260 -4.80 -12.48 6.83
CA CYS A 260 -3.50 -12.04 6.33
C CYS A 260 -2.35 -12.79 7.00
N SER A 261 -1.30 -13.09 6.25
CA SER A 261 -0.06 -13.57 6.86
C SER A 261 0.56 -12.49 7.73
N ARG A 262 0.96 -12.85 8.96
CA ARG A 262 1.60 -11.92 9.92
C ARG A 262 3.06 -11.73 9.54
N THR A 263 3.37 -10.63 8.87
CA THR A 263 4.74 -10.24 8.54
C THR A 263 5.20 -9.10 9.45
N GLU A 264 6.50 -8.84 9.48
CA GLU A 264 7.06 -7.72 10.25
C GLU A 264 6.50 -6.36 9.78
N GLY A 265 6.19 -6.21 8.49
CA GLY A 265 5.70 -4.96 7.90
C GLY A 265 4.19 -4.78 7.96
N GLN A 266 3.39 -5.83 8.18
CA GLN A 266 1.92 -5.76 8.20
C GLN A 266 1.37 -5.72 9.63
N VAL A 267 1.56 -4.60 10.32
CA VAL A 267 1.21 -4.44 11.75
C VAL A 267 0.24 -3.28 12.03
N ASP A 268 0.04 -2.36 11.08
CA ASP A 268 -0.59 -1.07 11.37
C ASP A 268 -2.09 -0.99 11.03
N VAL A 269 -2.67 -1.96 10.31
CA VAL A 269 -4.02 -1.84 9.74
C VAL A 269 -5.00 -2.87 10.29
N ILE A 270 -4.62 -4.14 10.31
CA ILE A 270 -5.50 -5.21 10.78
C ILE A 270 -5.47 -5.27 12.30
N GLN A 271 -6.65 -5.18 12.91
CA GLN A 271 -6.85 -5.43 14.32
C GLN A 271 -7.27 -6.89 14.51
N GLU A 272 -6.38 -7.69 15.12
CA GLU A 272 -6.57 -9.13 15.34
C GLU A 272 -7.90 -9.45 16.01
N GLY A 273 -8.69 -10.34 15.41
CA GLY A 273 -9.99 -10.75 15.94
C GLY A 273 -11.10 -9.72 15.80
N VAL A 274 -10.79 -8.47 15.40
CA VAL A 274 -11.76 -7.36 15.30
C VAL A 274 -12.05 -6.99 13.85
N THR A 275 -11.03 -6.76 13.04
CA THR A 275 -11.19 -6.38 11.62
C THR A 275 -10.70 -7.47 10.68
N GLY A 276 -10.01 -8.47 11.18
CA GLY A 276 -9.46 -9.60 10.45
C GLY A 276 -8.71 -10.56 11.35
N LEU A 277 -8.08 -11.55 10.75
CA LEU A 277 -7.26 -12.55 11.41
C LEU A 277 -5.85 -12.56 10.82
N PHE A 278 -4.85 -12.78 11.67
CA PHE A 278 -3.51 -13.08 11.23
C PHE A 278 -3.22 -14.58 11.33
N VAL A 279 -2.44 -15.08 10.37
CA VAL A 279 -1.90 -16.44 10.36
C VAL A 279 -0.38 -16.40 10.20
N PRO A 280 0.37 -17.40 10.67
CA PRO A 280 1.81 -17.47 10.41
C PRO A 280 2.11 -17.49 8.90
N VAL A 281 3.26 -16.91 8.52
CA VAL A 281 3.76 -16.97 7.14
C VAL A 281 4.09 -18.43 6.78
N GLY A 282 3.66 -18.89 5.61
CA GLY A 282 3.98 -20.21 5.10
C GLY A 282 3.27 -21.37 5.81
N ASP A 283 2.25 -21.12 6.62
CA ASP A 283 1.50 -22.14 7.37
C ASP A 283 0.13 -22.41 6.70
N PRO A 284 -0.01 -23.44 5.86
CA PRO A 284 -1.26 -23.76 5.19
C PRO A 284 -2.34 -24.29 6.13
N ASP A 285 -1.98 -24.94 7.24
CA ASP A 285 -2.96 -25.49 8.17
C ASP A 285 -3.58 -24.41 9.02
N ALA A 286 -2.81 -23.45 9.53
CA ALA A 286 -3.33 -22.27 10.21
C ALA A 286 -4.19 -21.43 9.26
N LEU A 287 -3.78 -21.25 8.00
CA LEU A 287 -4.58 -20.53 7.02
C LEU A 287 -5.91 -21.23 6.72
N ARG A 288 -5.89 -22.57 6.56
CA ARG A 288 -7.10 -23.39 6.38
C ARG A 288 -8.05 -23.24 7.56
N ALA A 289 -7.52 -23.35 8.78
CA ALA A 289 -8.32 -23.23 10.00
C ALA A 289 -9.03 -21.87 10.07
N ALA A 290 -8.32 -20.78 9.84
CA ALA A 290 -8.87 -19.42 9.82
C ALA A 290 -9.94 -19.24 8.73
N MET A 291 -9.70 -19.79 7.52
CA MET A 291 -10.69 -19.74 6.42
C MET A 291 -11.97 -20.51 6.78
N LEU A 292 -11.86 -21.72 7.33
CA LEU A 292 -13.01 -22.53 7.72
C LEU A 292 -13.77 -21.91 8.89
N GLU A 293 -13.07 -21.32 9.86
CA GLU A 293 -13.66 -20.59 10.98
C GLU A 293 -14.55 -19.45 10.49
N LEU A 294 -14.04 -18.53 9.64
CA LEU A 294 -14.84 -17.42 9.13
C LEU A 294 -15.89 -17.86 8.10
N TRP A 295 -15.68 -18.98 7.44
CA TRP A 295 -16.69 -19.51 6.50
C TRP A 295 -17.87 -20.11 7.25
N SER A 296 -17.64 -20.81 8.36
CA SER A 296 -18.68 -21.44 9.18
C SER A 296 -19.48 -20.47 10.05
N ASP A 297 -18.91 -19.26 10.32
CA ASP A 297 -19.59 -18.22 11.11
C ASP A 297 -19.79 -16.92 10.28
N PRO A 298 -20.87 -16.87 9.45
CA PRO A 298 -21.19 -15.68 8.67
C PRO A 298 -21.47 -14.43 9.52
N ALA A 299 -22.01 -14.60 10.72
CA ALA A 299 -22.35 -13.49 11.59
C ALA A 299 -21.09 -12.79 12.11
N ARG A 300 -20.10 -13.57 12.54
CA ARG A 300 -18.78 -13.08 12.94
C ARG A 300 -18.04 -12.43 11.76
N ALA A 301 -18.02 -13.07 10.60
CA ALA A 301 -17.41 -12.49 9.40
C ALA A 301 -18.03 -11.12 9.05
N ALA A 302 -19.37 -11.02 9.10
CA ALA A 302 -20.06 -9.76 8.86
C ALA A 302 -19.76 -8.70 9.93
N ALA A 303 -19.67 -9.08 11.21
CA ALA A 303 -19.31 -8.17 12.29
C ALA A 303 -17.89 -7.62 12.12
N MET A 304 -16.92 -8.49 11.82
CA MET A 304 -15.53 -8.08 11.50
C MET A 304 -15.48 -7.16 10.29
N GLY A 305 -16.23 -7.46 9.23
CA GLY A 305 -16.31 -6.61 8.04
C GLY A 305 -16.85 -5.21 8.34
N ARG A 306 -17.91 -5.10 9.15
CA ARG A 306 -18.42 -3.78 9.59
C ARG A 306 -17.40 -3.01 10.44
N ALA A 307 -16.72 -3.68 11.36
CA ALA A 307 -15.65 -3.07 12.14
C ALA A 307 -14.50 -2.57 11.23
N GLY A 308 -14.09 -3.39 10.26
CA GLY A 308 -13.11 -3.01 9.24
C GLY A 308 -13.53 -1.78 8.45
N ARG A 309 -14.78 -1.72 7.98
CA ARG A 309 -15.31 -0.56 7.27
C ARG A 309 -15.27 0.70 8.11
N ALA A 310 -15.72 0.64 9.36
CA ALA A 310 -15.70 1.79 10.27
C ALA A 310 -14.26 2.28 10.54
N TYR A 311 -13.30 1.35 10.64
CA TYR A 311 -11.89 1.68 10.81
C TYR A 311 -11.34 2.41 9.58
N ILE A 312 -11.66 1.94 8.36
CA ILE A 312 -11.25 2.58 7.11
C ILE A 312 -11.79 4.01 7.01
N GLU A 313 -13.09 4.20 7.25
CA GLU A 313 -13.73 5.53 7.17
C GLU A 313 -13.08 6.55 8.10
N ARG A 314 -12.66 6.09 9.28
CA ARG A 314 -12.03 6.95 10.29
C ARG A 314 -10.56 7.24 10.02
N HIS A 315 -9.80 6.25 9.52
CA HIS A 315 -8.34 6.29 9.55
C HIS A 315 -7.66 6.23 8.18
N HIS A 316 -8.36 5.75 7.13
CA HIS A 316 -7.78 5.46 5.82
C HIS A 316 -8.59 6.03 4.66
N SER A 317 -9.47 7.01 4.92
CA SER A 317 -10.21 7.68 3.85
C SER A 317 -9.28 8.52 2.97
N LEU A 318 -9.65 8.66 1.70
CA LEU A 318 -8.89 9.49 0.75
C LEU A 318 -8.79 10.94 1.24
N GLU A 319 -9.87 11.49 1.80
CA GLU A 319 -9.91 12.85 2.32
C GLU A 319 -8.96 13.07 3.50
N LYS A 320 -8.89 12.06 4.40
CA LYS A 320 -7.93 12.12 5.52
C LYS A 320 -6.50 12.10 5.01
N PHE A 321 -6.20 11.20 4.09
CA PHE A 321 -4.87 11.11 3.48
C PHE A 321 -4.44 12.44 2.84
N CYS A 322 -5.31 13.05 2.02
CA CYS A 322 -5.02 14.33 1.37
C CYS A 322 -4.76 15.44 2.39
N ARG A 323 -5.56 15.52 3.45
CA ARG A 323 -5.37 16.48 4.54
C ARG A 323 -4.04 16.28 5.27
N ASP A 324 -3.70 15.02 5.62
CA ASP A 324 -2.46 14.71 6.33
C ASP A 324 -1.23 14.96 5.46
N ALA A 325 -1.29 14.61 4.16
CA ALA A 325 -0.22 14.89 3.20
C ALA A 325 -0.04 16.40 2.98
N ARG A 326 -1.14 17.16 2.91
CA ARG A 326 -1.10 18.62 2.84
C ARG A 326 -0.42 19.21 4.06
N GLY A 327 -0.78 18.76 5.27
CA GLY A 327 -0.14 19.21 6.51
C GLY A 327 1.38 18.99 6.52
N ALA A 328 1.86 17.86 6.01
CA ALA A 328 3.29 17.59 5.89
C ALA A 328 3.99 18.53 4.88
N ILE A 329 3.32 18.88 3.78
CA ILE A 329 3.82 19.84 2.78
C ILE A 329 3.91 21.24 3.40
N ASP A 330 2.83 21.70 4.01
CA ASP A 330 2.75 23.04 4.62
C ASP A 330 3.81 23.19 5.74
N ALA A 331 3.94 22.20 6.62
CA ALA A 331 4.96 22.20 7.66
C ALA A 331 6.39 22.24 7.08
N SER A 332 6.61 21.65 5.92
CA SER A 332 7.92 21.70 5.24
C SER A 332 8.24 23.08 4.67
N LEU A 333 7.25 23.84 4.27
CA LEU A 333 7.41 25.22 3.77
C LEU A 333 7.67 26.21 4.90
N GLU A 334 7.03 26.04 6.04
CA GLU A 334 7.13 26.95 7.19
C GLU A 334 8.36 26.64 8.08
N GLY A 335 9.05 25.53 7.83
CA GLY A 335 10.21 25.09 8.64
C GLY A 335 9.85 24.62 10.04
N TYR A 336 8.56 24.32 10.28
CA TYR A 336 8.07 23.83 11.57
C TYR A 336 8.39 22.35 11.78
N PRO A 337 8.80 21.97 13.01
CA PRO A 337 8.88 20.56 13.36
C PRO A 337 7.49 19.93 13.28
N ALA A 338 7.45 18.66 12.89
CA ALA A 338 6.21 17.87 12.94
C ALA A 338 5.69 17.88 14.38
N THR A 339 4.58 18.59 14.62
CA THR A 339 3.96 18.56 15.93
C THR A 339 3.26 17.23 16.12
N ASP A 340 3.56 16.53 17.22
CA ASP A 340 3.00 15.21 17.56
C ASP A 340 1.47 15.14 17.55
N GLY A 341 0.78 16.27 17.50
CA GLY A 341 -0.67 16.38 17.50
C GLY A 341 -1.37 16.06 16.17
N LEU A 342 -0.68 16.16 15.03
CA LEU A 342 -1.26 15.87 13.70
C LEU A 342 -1.13 14.38 13.31
N PHE A 343 -0.20 13.65 13.92
CA PHE A 343 0.21 12.32 13.49
C PHE A 343 0.37 11.31 14.63
N THR A 344 -0.35 11.47 15.73
CA THR A 344 -0.35 10.47 16.81
C THR A 344 -0.82 9.13 16.21
N PRO A 345 -0.05 8.05 16.33
CA PRO A 345 -0.59 6.73 16.10
C PRO A 345 -1.78 6.59 17.06
N ALA A 346 -2.94 6.16 16.54
CA ALA A 346 -4.04 5.80 17.42
C ALA A 346 -3.47 4.86 18.48
N ALA A 347 -3.58 5.23 19.74
CA ALA A 347 -3.17 4.36 20.83
C ALA A 347 -3.82 2.99 20.58
N PRO A 348 -3.10 1.87 20.80
CA PRO A 348 -3.73 0.58 20.74
C PRO A 348 -4.93 0.67 21.67
N LEU A 349 -6.12 0.37 21.15
CA LEU A 349 -7.34 0.31 21.96
C LEU A 349 -7.02 -0.62 23.12
N GLY A 350 -6.97 -0.05 24.34
CA GLY A 350 -6.60 -0.76 25.54
C GLY A 350 -7.45 -2.01 25.64
N ILE A 351 -6.81 -3.16 25.56
CA ILE A 351 -7.35 -4.40 26.07
C ILE A 351 -7.22 -4.23 27.56
N GLU A 352 -8.28 -3.78 28.24
CA GLU A 352 -8.41 -4.01 29.65
C GLU A 352 -8.36 -5.52 29.84
N ALA A 353 -7.23 -6.00 30.34
CA ALA A 353 -7.11 -7.33 30.86
C ALA A 353 -8.06 -7.42 32.02
N THR A 354 -9.25 -7.99 31.82
CA THR A 354 -10.08 -8.42 32.90
C THR A 354 -9.33 -9.54 33.62
N SER A 355 -8.61 -9.18 34.67
CA SER A 355 -8.13 -10.10 35.68
C SER A 355 -9.35 -10.77 36.32
N LYS A 356 -9.63 -12.01 35.93
CA LYS A 356 -10.45 -12.87 36.76
C LYS A 356 -9.55 -13.42 37.85
N GLY A 357 -9.88 -13.04 39.10
CA GLY A 357 -9.42 -13.71 40.30
C GLY A 357 -9.92 -15.16 40.39
#